data_92f6506f28e3e16fab5777a6c0a2b45c
#
_entry.id   92f6506f28e3e16fab5777a6c0a2b45c
#
_cell.length_a   1.000
_cell.length_b   1.000
_cell.length_c   1.000
_cell.angle_alpha   90.00
_cell.angle_beta   90.00
_cell.angle_gamma   90.00
#
_symmetry.space_group_name_H-M   'P 1'
#
loop_
_entity.id
_entity.type
_entity.pdbx_description
1 polymer ?
#
loop_
_entity_poly.entity_id
_entity_poly.type
_entity_poly.pdbx_seq_one_letter_code
_entity_poly.pdbx_strand_id
1 'polypeptide(L)'
;ELPAGKGFVLSGRQTIEKERYRKWLLIASADDVTALVNVQVPEQAANYSEEAVRAAFATLAVRPHIPETELLALIPFRIGELAGFHVEDVLPGRAIVLVDPASQTADGASVTAKGRMFISALPGGPKEAADRGNFARVAFGQIVGIKDVQLQDAGPLRITSQPGYQTLAKAKDAGTGADVMVVQWLRFGSGGFLRMIGIARADAWPEMFGRLRAVRDSVAAN
;
A
#
# COMPACT_ATOMS: atom_id res chain seq x y z
N GLU A 1 -19.32 -21.90 -15.93
CA GLU A 1 -18.69 -20.58 -16.05
C GLU A 1 -19.25 -19.67 -14.94
N LEU A 2 -18.39 -18.88 -14.31
CA LEU A 2 -18.77 -17.90 -13.31
C LEU A 2 -18.67 -16.51 -13.91
N PRO A 3 -19.42 -15.50 -13.41
CA PRO A 3 -19.21 -14.10 -13.81
C PRO A 3 -17.76 -13.65 -13.59
N ALA A 4 -17.06 -14.27 -12.64
CA ALA A 4 -15.64 -14.05 -12.36
C ALA A 4 -14.69 -14.82 -13.29
N GLY A 5 -15.16 -15.53 -14.32
CA GLY A 5 -14.32 -16.33 -15.22
C GLY A 5 -14.47 -17.84 -15.03
N LYS A 6 -13.35 -18.57 -15.09
CA LYS A 6 -13.34 -20.04 -14.93
C LYS A 6 -13.11 -20.41 -13.48
N GLY A 7 -13.83 -21.43 -12.97
CA GLY A 7 -13.67 -21.89 -11.61
C GLY A 7 -13.92 -23.38 -11.45
N PHE A 8 -13.38 -23.93 -10.37
CA PHE A 8 -13.57 -25.32 -9.95
C PHE A 8 -14.19 -25.35 -8.57
N VAL A 9 -15.22 -26.15 -8.38
CA VAL A 9 -15.84 -26.40 -7.07
C VAL A 9 -15.50 -27.81 -6.63
N LEU A 10 -14.85 -27.92 -5.49
CA LEU A 10 -14.61 -29.16 -4.78
C LEU A 10 -15.59 -29.24 -3.61
N SER A 11 -16.24 -30.38 -3.43
CA SER A 11 -17.10 -30.63 -2.27
C SER A 11 -16.69 -31.91 -1.55
N GLY A 12 -16.87 -31.94 -0.24
CA GLY A 12 -16.47 -33.08 0.58
C GLY A 12 -16.97 -32.99 2.01
N ARG A 13 -16.58 -33.98 2.81
CA ARG A 13 -16.84 -34.05 4.25
C ARG A 13 -15.52 -34.08 4.99
N GLN A 14 -15.48 -33.43 6.14
CA GLN A 14 -14.33 -33.40 7.03
C GLN A 14 -14.79 -33.64 8.46
N THR A 15 -14.03 -34.42 9.22
CA THR A 15 -14.24 -34.56 10.66
C THR A 15 -13.18 -33.74 11.39
N ILE A 16 -13.59 -32.83 12.25
CA ILE A 16 -12.73 -31.99 13.09
C ILE A 16 -13.20 -32.21 14.53
N GLU A 17 -12.31 -32.63 15.42
CA GLU A 17 -12.59 -32.85 16.85
C GLU A 17 -13.86 -33.67 17.12
N LYS A 18 -14.11 -34.74 16.33
CA LYS A 18 -15.26 -35.64 16.36
C LYS A 18 -16.57 -35.07 15.77
N GLU A 19 -16.58 -33.82 15.31
CA GLU A 19 -17.72 -33.22 14.62
C GLU A 19 -17.57 -33.36 13.11
N ARG A 20 -18.67 -33.65 12.42
CA ARG A 20 -18.69 -33.79 10.95
C ARG A 20 -19.14 -32.48 10.31
N TYR A 21 -18.39 -32.08 9.28
CA TYR A 21 -18.65 -30.90 8.49
C TYR A 21 -18.79 -31.25 7.02
N ARG A 22 -19.69 -30.57 6.34
CA ARG A 22 -19.72 -30.45 4.88
C ARG A 22 -18.87 -29.29 4.47
N LYS A 23 -18.08 -29.44 3.41
CA LYS A 23 -17.13 -28.43 2.96
C LYS A 23 -17.22 -28.27 1.46
N TRP A 24 -17.16 -27.03 1.02
CA TRP A 24 -17.06 -26.64 -0.38
C TRP A 24 -15.92 -25.65 -0.54
N LEU A 25 -15.13 -25.86 -1.56
CA LEU A 25 -14.02 -25.01 -1.93
C LEU A 25 -14.21 -24.58 -3.37
N LEU A 26 -14.36 -23.27 -3.60
CA LEU A 26 -14.32 -22.70 -4.92
C LEU A 26 -12.93 -22.11 -5.15
N ILE A 27 -12.33 -22.46 -6.27
CA ILE A 27 -11.14 -21.83 -6.84
C ILE A 27 -11.58 -21.17 -8.14
N ALA A 28 -11.54 -19.85 -8.23
CA ALA A 28 -11.94 -19.12 -9.42
C ALA A 28 -10.81 -18.19 -9.86
N SER A 29 -10.58 -18.10 -11.17
CA SER A 29 -9.56 -17.23 -11.76
C SER A 29 -10.19 -16.29 -12.78
N ALA A 30 -9.91 -15.01 -12.65
CA ALA A 30 -10.27 -13.95 -13.59
C ALA A 30 -9.12 -12.97 -13.68
N ASP A 31 -8.62 -12.76 -14.89
CA ASP A 31 -7.46 -11.90 -15.16
C ASP A 31 -6.28 -12.22 -14.22
N ASP A 32 -5.82 -11.26 -13.45
CA ASP A 32 -4.69 -11.40 -12.52
C ASP A 32 -5.11 -11.83 -11.09
N VAL A 33 -6.42 -12.13 -10.88
CA VAL A 33 -6.96 -12.48 -9.56
C VAL A 33 -7.32 -13.95 -9.49
N THR A 34 -6.84 -14.64 -8.45
CA THR A 34 -7.32 -15.96 -8.06
C THR A 34 -8.06 -15.86 -6.74
N ALA A 35 -9.36 -16.15 -6.76
CA ALA A 35 -10.21 -16.19 -5.58
C ALA A 35 -10.30 -17.61 -5.02
N LEU A 36 -10.09 -17.77 -3.72
CA LEU A 36 -10.30 -18.99 -2.97
C LEU A 36 -11.42 -18.76 -1.97
N VAL A 37 -12.58 -19.41 -2.17
CA VAL A 37 -13.71 -19.29 -1.27
C VAL A 37 -13.98 -20.64 -0.61
N ASN A 38 -13.89 -20.67 0.71
CA ASN A 38 -14.14 -21.88 1.51
C ASN A 38 -15.42 -21.72 2.32
N VAL A 39 -16.36 -22.66 2.14
CA VAL A 39 -17.56 -22.77 2.93
C VAL A 39 -17.50 -24.07 3.74
N GLN A 40 -17.67 -23.97 5.04
CA GLN A 40 -17.68 -25.10 5.94
C GLN A 40 -18.87 -24.97 6.89
N VAL A 41 -19.71 -26.00 6.95
CA VAL A 41 -20.88 -26.01 7.82
C VAL A 41 -21.01 -27.38 8.55
N PRO A 42 -21.56 -27.40 9.78
CA PRO A 42 -21.86 -28.66 10.44
C PRO A 42 -22.75 -29.55 9.57
N GLU A 43 -22.57 -30.87 9.59
CA GLU A 43 -23.29 -31.80 8.71
C GLU A 43 -24.81 -31.75 8.92
N GLN A 44 -25.26 -31.46 10.15
CA GLN A 44 -26.66 -31.35 10.51
C GLN A 44 -27.31 -29.98 10.15
N ALA A 45 -26.54 -29.00 9.67
CA ALA A 45 -27.09 -27.71 9.29
C ALA A 45 -27.97 -27.83 8.03
N ALA A 46 -29.29 -27.74 8.20
CA ALA A 46 -30.27 -28.03 7.14
C ALA A 46 -30.31 -26.95 6.03
N ASN A 47 -29.93 -25.71 6.35
CA ASN A 47 -30.17 -24.55 5.47
C ASN A 47 -29.09 -24.35 4.37
N TYR A 48 -28.11 -25.26 4.29
CA TYR A 48 -27.00 -25.13 3.34
C TYR A 48 -26.98 -26.33 2.41
N SER A 49 -27.91 -26.36 1.45
CA SER A 49 -27.87 -27.38 0.38
C SER A 49 -26.68 -27.14 -0.56
N GLU A 50 -26.26 -28.17 -1.26
CA GLU A 50 -25.22 -28.04 -2.27
C GLU A 50 -25.62 -27.04 -3.36
N GLU A 51 -26.89 -27.04 -3.75
CA GLU A 51 -27.45 -26.11 -4.73
C GLU A 51 -27.37 -24.65 -4.24
N ALA A 52 -27.74 -24.40 -2.97
CA ALA A 52 -27.65 -23.05 -2.39
C ALA A 52 -26.20 -22.55 -2.33
N VAL A 53 -25.24 -23.41 -1.97
CA VAL A 53 -23.82 -23.04 -1.94
C VAL A 53 -23.29 -22.77 -3.35
N ARG A 54 -23.66 -23.61 -4.34
CA ARG A 54 -23.28 -23.38 -5.74
C ARG A 54 -23.91 -22.10 -6.29
N ALA A 55 -25.16 -21.82 -5.96
CA ALA A 55 -25.82 -20.58 -6.34
C ALA A 55 -25.10 -19.35 -5.73
N ALA A 56 -24.69 -19.43 -4.46
CA ALA A 56 -23.88 -18.38 -3.84
C ALA A 56 -22.51 -18.21 -4.55
N PHE A 57 -21.83 -19.31 -4.87
CA PHE A 57 -20.57 -19.23 -5.62
C PHE A 57 -20.74 -18.60 -7.01
N ALA A 58 -21.88 -18.86 -7.67
CA ALA A 58 -22.18 -18.28 -8.97
C ALA A 58 -22.36 -16.74 -8.95
N THR A 59 -22.53 -16.15 -7.78
CA THR A 59 -22.59 -14.69 -7.63
C THR A 59 -21.21 -14.03 -7.48
N LEU A 60 -20.13 -14.82 -7.41
CA LEU A 60 -18.80 -14.27 -7.30
C LEU A 60 -18.45 -13.46 -8.54
N ALA A 61 -18.11 -12.21 -8.35
CA ALA A 61 -17.65 -11.31 -9.40
C ALA A 61 -16.39 -10.57 -8.94
N VAL A 62 -15.46 -10.38 -9.86
CA VAL A 62 -14.29 -9.54 -9.63
C VAL A 62 -14.61 -8.14 -10.15
N ARG A 63 -14.39 -7.14 -9.32
CA ARG A 63 -14.55 -5.74 -9.74
C ARG A 63 -13.32 -5.31 -10.55
N PRO A 64 -13.50 -4.81 -11.77
CA PRO A 64 -12.38 -4.38 -12.60
C PRO A 64 -11.70 -3.10 -12.08
N HIS A 65 -12.39 -2.37 -11.22
CA HIS A 65 -11.88 -1.14 -10.61
C HIS A 65 -12.34 -1.01 -9.17
N ILE A 66 -11.42 -0.70 -8.28
CA ILE A 66 -11.70 -0.40 -6.87
C ILE A 66 -11.64 1.12 -6.71
N PRO A 67 -12.70 1.79 -6.22
CA PRO A 67 -12.67 3.22 -5.95
C PRO A 67 -11.54 3.62 -4.99
N GLU A 68 -10.88 4.74 -5.27
CA GLU A 68 -9.78 5.26 -4.42
C GLU A 68 -10.18 5.41 -2.95
N THR A 69 -11.42 5.80 -2.69
CA THR A 69 -11.97 5.93 -1.33
C THR A 69 -11.99 4.60 -0.56
N GLU A 70 -12.24 3.48 -1.26
CA GLU A 70 -12.18 2.15 -0.64
C GLU A 70 -10.73 1.72 -0.40
N LEU A 71 -9.81 2.03 -1.31
CA LEU A 71 -8.38 1.78 -1.13
C LEU A 71 -7.83 2.57 0.06
N LEU A 72 -8.19 3.84 0.17
CA LEU A 72 -7.81 4.70 1.30
C LEU A 72 -8.38 4.22 2.65
N ALA A 73 -9.51 3.51 2.65
CA ALA A 73 -10.06 2.92 3.87
C ALA A 73 -9.26 1.70 4.39
N LEU A 74 -8.38 1.12 3.57
CA LEU A 74 -7.57 -0.04 3.96
C LEU A 74 -6.30 0.31 4.74
N ILE A 75 -5.91 1.60 4.82
CA ILE A 75 -4.70 2.04 5.51
C ILE A 75 -4.97 2.47 6.96
N PRO A 76 -4.00 2.35 7.90
CA PRO A 76 -4.19 2.66 9.32
C PRO A 76 -4.01 4.16 9.64
N PHE A 77 -4.12 5.03 8.66
CA PHE A 77 -4.05 6.49 8.76
C PHE A 77 -4.94 7.12 7.71
N ARG A 78 -5.28 8.40 7.87
CA ARG A 78 -6.07 9.16 6.89
C ARG A 78 -5.18 10.09 6.11
N ILE A 79 -5.46 10.22 4.82
CA ILE A 79 -4.86 11.23 3.94
C ILE A 79 -5.97 12.23 3.59
N GLY A 80 -5.82 13.45 4.04
CA GLY A 80 -6.82 14.51 3.83
C GLY A 80 -6.73 15.16 2.46
N GLU A 81 -5.55 15.15 1.84
CA GLU A 81 -5.29 15.74 0.54
C GLU A 81 -4.28 14.91 -0.25
N LEU A 82 -4.64 14.50 -1.45
CA LEU A 82 -3.75 13.77 -2.36
C LEU A 82 -2.87 14.70 -3.21
N ALA A 83 -3.11 16.00 -3.20
CA ALA A 83 -2.35 17.01 -3.94
C ALA A 83 -2.12 16.66 -5.43
N GLY A 84 -3.13 16.05 -6.07
CA GLY A 84 -3.08 15.59 -7.46
C GLY A 84 -2.34 14.27 -7.70
N PHE A 85 -1.92 13.56 -6.65
CA PHE A 85 -1.49 12.17 -6.78
C PHE A 85 -2.70 11.24 -6.85
N HIS A 86 -2.50 10.06 -7.43
CA HIS A 86 -3.46 8.95 -7.42
C HIS A 86 -2.90 7.76 -6.64
N VAL A 87 -3.80 6.93 -6.13
CA VAL A 87 -3.43 5.68 -5.47
C VAL A 87 -3.00 4.67 -6.53
N GLU A 88 -1.75 4.24 -6.50
CA GLU A 88 -1.22 3.18 -7.37
C GLU A 88 -1.37 1.81 -6.71
N ASP A 89 -1.03 1.72 -5.42
CA ASP A 89 -1.05 0.44 -4.71
C ASP A 89 -1.32 0.65 -3.21
N VAL A 90 -1.92 -0.34 -2.58
CA VAL A 90 -2.20 -0.36 -1.14
C VAL A 90 -1.80 -1.69 -0.55
N LEU A 91 -0.97 -1.65 0.49
CA LEU A 91 -0.75 -2.77 1.39
C LEU A 91 -1.69 -2.61 2.60
N PRO A 92 -2.81 -3.35 2.67
CA PRO A 92 -3.83 -3.18 3.69
C PRO A 92 -3.26 -3.21 5.12
N GLY A 93 -3.73 -2.29 5.96
CA GLY A 93 -3.27 -2.14 7.35
C GLY A 93 -1.84 -1.59 7.50
N ARG A 94 -1.15 -1.18 6.41
CA ARG A 94 0.28 -0.90 6.50
C ARG A 94 0.77 0.29 5.69
N ALA A 95 0.52 0.31 4.38
CA ALA A 95 1.16 1.27 3.49
C ALA A 95 0.31 1.60 2.26
N ILE A 96 0.68 2.69 1.59
CA ILE A 96 0.11 3.13 0.32
C ILE A 96 1.22 3.70 -0.58
N VAL A 97 1.05 3.52 -1.87
CA VAL A 97 1.87 4.12 -2.92
C VAL A 97 1.01 5.10 -3.70
N LEU A 98 1.47 6.33 -3.79
CA LEU A 98 0.86 7.41 -4.55
C LEU A 98 1.77 7.77 -5.72
N VAL A 99 1.20 8.00 -6.90
CA VAL A 99 1.91 8.40 -8.12
C VAL A 99 1.32 9.64 -8.74
N ASP A 100 2.17 10.41 -9.40
CA ASP A 100 1.73 11.53 -10.21
C ASP A 100 1.11 11.03 -11.53
N PRO A 101 -0.15 11.38 -11.87
CA PRO A 101 -0.83 10.88 -13.06
C PRO A 101 -0.16 11.27 -14.37
N ALA A 102 0.60 12.36 -14.40
CA ALA A 102 1.39 12.77 -15.57
C ALA A 102 2.51 11.77 -15.93
N SER A 103 2.71 10.77 -15.11
CA SER A 103 3.69 9.69 -15.27
C SER A 103 3.14 8.48 -16.02
N GLN A 104 1.85 8.41 -16.28
CA GLN A 104 1.24 7.32 -17.02
C GLN A 104 1.28 7.63 -18.52
N THR A 105 2.05 6.88 -19.30
CA THR A 105 1.93 6.88 -20.75
C THR A 105 0.91 5.85 -21.21
N ALA A 106 0.18 6.19 -22.27
CA ALA A 106 -0.83 5.34 -22.89
C ALA A 106 -0.30 4.00 -23.43
N ASP A 107 1.01 3.82 -23.51
CA ASP A 107 1.66 2.68 -24.16
C ASP A 107 2.33 1.70 -23.19
N GLY A 108 2.08 1.81 -21.87
CA GLY A 108 2.64 0.87 -20.89
C GLY A 108 4.17 0.93 -20.74
N ALA A 109 4.85 1.82 -21.46
CA ALA A 109 6.26 2.07 -21.25
C ALA A 109 6.44 2.85 -19.94
N SER A 110 7.32 2.36 -19.07
CA SER A 110 7.72 3.02 -17.84
C SER A 110 8.35 4.36 -18.16
N VAL A 111 7.52 5.38 -18.34
CA VAL A 111 8.00 6.75 -18.25
C VAL A 111 8.25 7.00 -16.79
N THR A 112 9.45 7.41 -16.51
CA THR A 112 9.92 7.82 -15.19
C THR A 112 8.86 8.74 -14.58
N ALA A 113 8.15 8.25 -13.59
CA ALA A 113 7.12 9.01 -12.89
C ALA A 113 7.72 10.36 -12.48
N LYS A 114 7.03 11.49 -12.78
CA LYS A 114 7.50 12.81 -12.33
C LYS A 114 7.70 12.81 -10.83
N GLY A 115 6.84 12.07 -10.10
CA GLY A 115 6.95 11.89 -8.67
C GLY A 115 6.09 10.75 -8.16
N ARG A 116 6.54 10.15 -7.08
CA ARG A 116 5.81 9.11 -6.32
C ARG A 116 6.04 9.30 -4.84
N MET A 117 5.09 8.85 -4.04
CA MET A 117 5.19 8.90 -2.59
C MET A 117 4.79 7.57 -1.97
N PHE A 118 5.60 7.08 -1.06
CA PHE A 118 5.32 5.91 -0.24
C PHE A 118 5.01 6.36 1.17
N ILE A 119 3.89 5.92 1.73
CA ILE A 119 3.53 6.23 3.11
C ILE A 119 3.27 4.92 3.83
N SER A 120 3.94 4.70 4.94
CA SER A 120 3.78 3.49 5.75
C SER A 120 3.69 3.79 7.23
N ALA A 121 2.83 3.04 7.93
CA ALA A 121 2.76 3.01 9.38
C ALA A 121 3.56 1.81 9.89
N LEU A 122 4.52 2.07 10.77
CA LEU A 122 5.45 1.07 11.27
C LEU A 122 5.48 1.12 12.80
N PRO A 123 5.51 -0.05 13.47
CA PRO A 123 5.62 -0.12 14.93
C PRO A 123 7.02 0.25 15.40
N GLY A 124 7.13 0.63 16.66
CA GLY A 124 8.42 0.94 17.30
C GLY A 124 8.94 2.33 16.95
N GLY A 125 10.25 2.44 16.80
CA GLY A 125 10.97 3.71 16.60
C GLY A 125 11.80 4.12 17.84
N PRO A 126 12.62 5.17 17.71
CA PRO A 126 13.47 5.63 18.79
C PRO A 126 12.63 6.28 19.91
N LYS A 127 12.88 5.85 21.14
CA LYS A 127 12.25 6.44 22.34
C LYS A 127 12.81 7.83 22.63
N GLU A 128 14.12 7.96 22.50
CA GLU A 128 14.82 9.20 22.81
C GLU A 128 14.93 10.13 21.58
N ALA A 129 14.80 11.42 21.82
CA ALA A 129 14.90 12.41 20.76
C ALA A 129 16.31 12.43 20.09
N ALA A 130 17.34 12.16 20.88
CA ALA A 130 18.74 12.11 20.42
C ALA A 130 18.98 11.02 19.38
N ASP A 131 18.24 9.91 19.45
CA ASP A 131 18.43 8.76 18.55
C ASP A 131 17.73 8.92 17.20
N ARG A 132 16.82 9.90 17.07
CA ARG A 132 16.00 10.08 15.85
C ARG A 132 16.82 10.35 14.60
N GLY A 133 17.92 11.08 14.71
CA GLY A 133 18.80 11.37 13.58
C GLY A 133 19.50 10.13 13.06
N ASN A 134 20.05 9.30 13.96
CA ASN A 134 20.68 8.04 13.57
C ASN A 134 19.64 7.07 12.98
N PHE A 135 18.48 6.96 13.62
CA PHE A 135 17.37 6.15 13.12
C PHE A 135 16.94 6.59 11.71
N ALA A 136 16.78 7.90 11.47
CA ALA A 136 16.40 8.44 10.17
C ALA A 136 17.45 8.12 9.10
N ARG A 137 18.74 8.21 9.43
CA ARG A 137 19.84 7.87 8.51
C ARG A 137 19.83 6.38 8.15
N VAL A 138 19.66 5.49 9.12
CA VAL A 138 19.57 4.04 8.89
C VAL A 138 18.35 3.73 8.02
N ALA A 139 17.19 4.29 8.35
CA ALA A 139 15.98 4.12 7.57
C ALA A 139 16.13 4.65 6.14
N PHE A 140 16.80 5.78 5.94
CA PHE A 140 17.06 6.33 4.61
C PHE A 140 17.92 5.40 3.74
N GLY A 141 18.94 4.79 4.33
CA GLY A 141 19.81 3.83 3.65
C GLY A 141 19.09 2.53 3.20
N GLN A 142 17.88 2.30 3.69
CA GLN A 142 17.05 1.16 3.28
C GLN A 142 16.09 1.48 2.10
N ILE A 143 16.15 2.69 1.53
CA ILE A 143 15.34 3.04 0.37
C ILE A 143 15.87 2.26 -0.83
N VAL A 144 15.02 1.41 -1.40
CA VAL A 144 15.33 0.65 -2.61
C VAL A 144 14.99 1.44 -3.86
N GLY A 145 15.59 1.06 -5.00
CA GLY A 145 15.33 1.69 -6.29
C GLY A 145 16.09 3.00 -6.52
N ILE A 146 16.99 3.39 -5.62
CA ILE A 146 17.89 4.55 -5.79
C ILE A 146 19.36 4.14 -5.61
N LYS A 147 20.26 4.87 -6.25
CA LYS A 147 21.72 4.71 -6.14
C LYS A 147 22.43 6.07 -6.17
N ASP A 148 23.74 6.10 -5.94
CA ASP A 148 24.57 7.31 -5.97
C ASP A 148 24.03 8.44 -5.08
N VAL A 149 23.61 8.08 -3.87
CA VAL A 149 22.95 8.98 -2.92
C VAL A 149 23.91 10.05 -2.41
N GLN A 150 23.52 11.32 -2.55
CA GLN A 150 24.22 12.48 -2.04
C GLN A 150 23.29 13.26 -1.10
N LEU A 151 23.54 13.16 0.20
CA LEU A 151 22.79 13.87 1.20
C LEU A 151 22.91 15.38 0.99
N GLN A 152 21.76 16.07 0.98
CA GLN A 152 21.70 17.53 0.83
C GLN A 152 21.35 18.22 2.16
N ASP A 153 20.41 17.65 2.89
CA ASP A 153 19.94 18.20 4.17
C ASP A 153 19.39 17.08 5.06
N ALA A 154 19.58 17.20 6.37
CA ALA A 154 18.96 16.32 7.35
C ALA A 154 18.79 17.04 8.68
N GLY A 155 17.58 16.96 9.23
CA GLY A 155 17.32 17.64 10.51
C GLY A 155 15.96 17.33 11.12
N PRO A 156 15.80 17.65 12.39
CA PRO A 156 14.52 17.53 13.10
C PRO A 156 13.53 18.58 12.59
N LEU A 157 12.25 18.19 12.56
CA LEU A 157 11.15 19.12 12.26
C LEU A 157 9.90 18.69 13.05
N ARG A 158 8.83 19.48 12.93
CA ARG A 158 7.50 19.09 13.40
C ARG A 158 6.58 18.87 12.20
N ILE A 159 5.84 17.77 12.22
CA ILE A 159 4.82 17.43 11.23
C ILE A 159 3.49 17.34 11.97
N THR A 160 2.55 18.21 11.66
CA THR A 160 1.24 18.28 12.35
C THR A 160 1.40 18.25 13.89
N SER A 161 2.27 19.10 14.42
CA SER A 161 2.60 19.19 15.85
C SER A 161 3.36 17.99 16.46
N GLN A 162 3.53 16.88 15.75
CA GLN A 162 4.32 15.73 16.20
C GLN A 162 5.80 15.89 15.87
N PRO A 163 6.70 15.35 16.70
CA PRO A 163 8.12 15.36 16.39
C PRO A 163 8.38 14.51 15.15
N GLY A 164 9.25 15.02 14.29
CA GLY A 164 9.64 14.36 13.06
C GLY A 164 11.11 14.55 12.73
N TYR A 165 11.52 13.95 11.63
CA TYR A 165 12.85 14.09 11.05
C TYR A 165 12.75 14.09 9.53
N GLN A 166 13.43 15.02 8.87
CA GLN A 166 13.56 15.07 7.43
C GLN A 166 14.95 14.63 7.00
N THR A 167 15.04 13.96 5.89
CA THR A 167 16.28 13.68 5.17
C THR A 167 16.03 13.96 3.69
N LEU A 168 16.86 14.79 3.07
CA LEU A 168 16.80 15.18 1.67
C LEU A 168 18.09 14.79 0.98
N ALA A 169 18.00 14.18 -0.20
CA ALA A 169 19.16 13.77 -0.98
C ALA A 169 18.93 13.89 -2.49
N LYS A 170 20.01 14.09 -3.23
CA LYS A 170 20.10 13.78 -4.64
C LYS A 170 20.47 12.31 -4.80
N ALA A 171 19.93 11.67 -5.82
CA ALA A 171 20.25 10.28 -6.14
C ALA A 171 20.05 10.03 -7.64
N LYS A 172 20.32 8.81 -8.06
CA LYS A 172 19.91 8.29 -9.36
C LYS A 172 18.89 7.20 -9.18
N ASP A 173 17.89 7.15 -10.04
CA ASP A 173 17.01 5.99 -10.15
C ASP A 173 17.85 4.76 -10.54
N ALA A 174 17.71 3.67 -9.82
CA ALA A 174 18.57 2.49 -10.02
C ALA A 174 18.30 1.78 -11.34
N GLY A 175 17.05 1.83 -11.84
CA GLY A 175 16.65 1.19 -13.10
C GLY A 175 17.04 2.02 -14.33
N THR A 176 16.69 3.31 -14.33
CA THR A 176 16.84 4.19 -15.49
C THR A 176 18.13 4.99 -15.48
N GLY A 177 18.76 5.18 -14.32
CA GLY A 177 19.92 6.06 -14.15
C GLY A 177 19.59 7.56 -14.14
N ALA A 178 18.32 7.93 -14.24
CA ALA A 178 17.89 9.33 -14.22
C ALA A 178 18.16 10.00 -12.88
N ASP A 179 18.47 11.30 -12.92
CA ASP A 179 18.66 12.09 -11.70
C ASP A 179 17.33 12.32 -10.98
N VAL A 180 17.29 11.99 -9.69
CA VAL A 180 16.13 12.14 -8.83
C VAL A 180 16.48 12.88 -7.54
N MET A 181 15.48 13.54 -7.00
CA MET A 181 15.48 14.03 -5.63
C MET A 181 14.67 13.07 -4.76
N VAL A 182 15.16 12.82 -3.56
CA VAL A 182 14.56 11.92 -2.61
C VAL A 182 14.40 12.65 -1.27
N VAL A 183 13.20 12.63 -0.72
CA VAL A 183 12.94 13.11 0.63
C VAL A 183 12.34 12.00 1.47
N GLN A 184 12.82 11.84 2.69
CA GLN A 184 12.20 11.01 3.70
C GLN A 184 11.73 11.88 4.86
N TRP A 185 10.49 11.71 5.25
CA TRP A 185 9.97 12.23 6.52
C TRP A 185 9.61 11.07 7.44
N LEU A 186 10.06 11.18 8.68
CA LEU A 186 9.61 10.33 9.76
C LEU A 186 8.77 11.18 10.71
N ARG A 187 7.58 10.72 11.08
CA ARG A 187 6.74 11.33 12.10
C ARG A 187 6.57 10.35 13.25
N PHE A 188 7.07 10.69 14.41
CA PHE A 188 7.10 9.80 15.58
C PHE A 188 5.85 9.96 16.43
N GLY A 189 5.19 8.84 16.74
CA GLY A 189 4.04 8.73 17.62
C GLY A 189 4.34 7.91 18.88
N SER A 190 3.34 7.67 19.71
CA SER A 190 3.49 6.95 20.99
C SER A 190 3.73 5.44 20.84
N GLY A 191 3.25 4.81 19.77
CA GLY A 191 3.36 3.35 19.55
C GLY A 191 4.11 2.95 18.29
N GLY A 192 4.54 3.95 17.49
CA GLY A 192 5.17 3.72 16.21
C GLY A 192 5.49 5.02 15.49
N PHE A 193 5.75 4.92 14.21
CA PHE A 193 6.04 6.08 13.38
C PHE A 193 5.44 5.94 11.98
N LEU A 194 5.16 7.07 11.37
CA LEU A 194 4.88 7.13 9.93
C LEU A 194 6.19 7.41 9.20
N ARG A 195 6.45 6.64 8.17
CA ARG A 195 7.53 6.85 7.22
C ARG A 195 6.93 7.27 5.89
N MET A 196 7.32 8.44 5.42
CA MET A 196 6.88 9.02 4.15
C MET A 196 8.11 9.26 3.29
N ILE A 197 8.13 8.68 2.08
CA ILE A 197 9.23 8.79 1.14
C ILE A 197 8.71 9.38 -0.15
N GLY A 198 9.16 10.58 -0.49
CA GLY A 198 8.90 11.20 -1.78
C GLY A 198 10.10 11.03 -2.71
N ILE A 199 9.86 10.59 -3.93
CA ILE A 199 10.88 10.50 -4.99
C ILE A 199 10.34 11.23 -6.20
N ALA A 200 11.11 12.16 -6.75
CA ALA A 200 10.73 12.86 -7.98
C ALA A 200 11.95 13.11 -8.84
N ARG A 201 11.73 13.24 -10.14
CA ARG A 201 12.77 13.66 -11.09
C ARG A 201 13.36 15.01 -10.64
N ALA A 202 14.66 15.18 -10.83
CA ALA A 202 15.35 16.38 -10.38
C ALA A 202 14.83 17.65 -11.07
N ASP A 203 14.45 17.57 -12.35
CA ASP A 203 13.87 18.67 -13.12
C ASP A 203 12.46 19.07 -12.69
N ALA A 204 11.66 18.11 -12.19
CA ALA A 204 10.30 18.33 -11.68
C ALA A 204 10.27 18.67 -10.17
N TRP A 205 11.41 18.59 -9.48
CA TRP A 205 11.48 18.72 -8.03
C TRP A 205 10.84 19.98 -7.45
N PRO A 206 11.06 21.20 -8.02
CA PRO A 206 10.48 22.41 -7.44
C PRO A 206 8.93 22.36 -7.33
N GLU A 207 8.27 21.79 -8.34
CA GLU A 207 6.82 21.57 -8.34
C GLU A 207 6.43 20.44 -7.40
N MET A 208 7.08 19.29 -7.54
CA MET A 208 6.73 18.07 -6.84
C MET A 208 6.94 18.16 -5.34
N PHE A 209 7.97 18.88 -4.89
CA PHE A 209 8.24 19.02 -3.45
C PHE A 209 7.09 19.70 -2.70
N GLY A 210 6.47 20.73 -3.30
CA GLY A 210 5.28 21.36 -2.73
C GLY A 210 4.11 20.40 -2.58
N ARG A 211 3.84 19.59 -3.61
CA ARG A 211 2.77 18.59 -3.63
C ARG A 211 3.04 17.46 -2.61
N LEU A 212 4.26 16.94 -2.57
CA LEU A 212 4.67 15.93 -1.57
C LEU A 212 4.49 16.43 -0.13
N ARG A 213 4.81 17.72 0.13
CA ARG A 213 4.59 18.34 1.43
C ARG A 213 3.10 18.47 1.77
N ALA A 214 2.26 18.87 0.81
CA ALA A 214 0.82 18.95 1.02
C ALA A 214 0.24 17.60 1.44
N VAL A 215 0.60 16.51 0.75
CA VAL A 215 0.22 15.16 1.18
C VAL A 215 0.73 14.86 2.58
N ARG A 216 2.04 15.06 2.86
CA ARG A 216 2.64 14.81 4.18
C ARG A 216 1.88 15.51 5.31
N ASP A 217 1.54 16.77 5.11
CA ASP A 217 0.91 17.61 6.14
C ASP A 217 -0.57 17.26 6.33
N SER A 218 -1.20 16.61 5.34
CA SER A 218 -2.59 16.15 5.41
C SER A 218 -2.75 14.79 6.08
N VAL A 219 -1.65 14.04 6.30
CA VAL A 219 -1.71 12.71 6.91
C VAL A 219 -2.02 12.80 8.40
N ALA A 220 -3.11 12.17 8.82
CA ALA A 220 -3.53 12.05 10.21
C ALA A 220 -3.51 10.59 10.69
N ALA A 221 -3.17 10.37 11.97
CA ALA A 221 -3.39 9.06 12.60
C ALA A 221 -4.90 8.82 12.77
N ASN A 222 -5.32 7.58 12.67
CA ASN A 222 -6.68 7.17 13.03
C ASN A 222 -6.82 7.09 14.53
#